data_1d38f09501c914fa69b604fc2db2f201
#
_entry.id   1d38f09501c914fa69b604fc2db2f201
#
_cell.length_a   1.000
_cell.length_b   1.000
_cell.length_c   1.000
_cell.angle_alpha   90.00
_cell.angle_beta   90.00
_cell.angle_gamma   90.00
#
_symmetry.space_group_name_H-M   'P 1'
#
loop_
_entity.id
_entity.type
_entity.pdbx_description
1 polymer ?
#
loop_
_entity_poly.entity_id
_entity_poly.type
_entity_poly.pdbx_seq_one_letter_code
_entity_poly.pdbx_strand_id
1 'polypeptide(L)'
;MAKVRKRNGKLQAFNKSKIVRACKKAGASAKSAVMVAEEVARKVGKGTIVAERLSKLVVSTLSKVNKRAAKSFMTYMKKKYSKKR
;
A
#
# COMPACT_ATOMS: atom_id res chain seq x y z
N MET A 1 -3.90 8.48 -15.43
CA MET A 1 -3.73 7.26 -14.66
C MET A 1 -2.54 7.35 -13.75
N ALA A 2 -2.71 6.96 -12.50
CA ALA A 2 -1.61 7.05 -11.54
C ALA A 2 -0.53 6.01 -11.82
N LYS A 3 0.69 6.34 -11.45
CA LYS A 3 1.81 5.43 -11.62
C LYS A 3 2.62 5.34 -10.35
N VAL A 4 3.28 4.22 -10.18
CA VAL A 4 4.14 3.97 -9.02
C VAL A 4 5.58 3.84 -9.48
N ARG A 5 6.47 4.58 -8.84
CA ARG A 5 7.90 4.49 -9.14
C ARG A 5 8.54 3.52 -8.17
N LYS A 6 9.10 2.45 -8.71
CA LYS A 6 9.77 1.44 -7.89
C LYS A 6 11.17 1.90 -7.47
N ARG A 7 11.73 1.19 -6.52
CA ARG A 7 13.07 1.53 -6.02
C ARG A 7 14.13 1.51 -7.11
N ASN A 8 13.95 0.66 -8.10
CA ASN A 8 14.89 0.58 -9.21
C ASN A 8 14.64 1.64 -10.28
N GLY A 9 13.74 2.57 -10.02
CA GLY A 9 13.44 3.65 -10.93
C GLY A 9 12.39 3.35 -11.98
N LYS A 10 11.97 2.11 -12.09
CA LYS A 10 10.98 1.74 -13.08
C LYS A 10 9.59 2.22 -12.69
N LEU A 11 8.82 2.61 -13.68
CA LEU A 11 7.43 3.01 -13.46
C LEU A 11 6.50 1.84 -13.68
N GLN A 12 5.46 1.80 -12.87
CA GLN A 12 4.49 0.73 -12.93
C GLN A 12 3.11 1.34 -12.77
N ALA A 13 2.13 0.81 -13.48
CA ALA A 13 0.77 1.32 -13.35
C ALA A 13 0.27 1.11 -11.92
N PHE A 14 -0.44 2.11 -11.39
CA PHE A 14 -1.06 1.98 -10.08
C PHE A 14 -2.19 0.97 -10.17
N ASN A 15 -2.21 0.03 -9.26
CA ASN A 15 -3.18 -1.06 -9.31
C ASN A 15 -3.84 -1.25 -7.95
N LYS A 16 -5.13 -0.89 -7.88
CA LYS A 16 -5.88 -1.03 -6.63
C LYS A 16 -5.97 -2.48 -6.18
N SER A 17 -6.06 -3.40 -7.13
CA SER A 17 -6.17 -4.82 -6.79
C SER A 17 -4.97 -5.31 -5.98
N LYS A 18 -3.80 -4.78 -6.29
CA LYS A 18 -2.59 -5.15 -5.54
C LYS A 18 -2.69 -4.68 -4.10
N ILE A 19 -3.25 -3.49 -3.89
CA ILE A 19 -3.42 -2.96 -2.54
C ILE A 19 -4.42 -3.80 -1.77
N VAL A 20 -5.54 -4.15 -2.41
CA VAL A 20 -6.53 -5.00 -1.77
C VAL A 20 -5.91 -6.32 -1.34
N ARG A 21 -5.16 -6.92 -2.25
CA ARG A 21 -4.53 -8.21 -1.97
C ARG A 21 -3.53 -8.10 -0.82
N ALA A 22 -2.73 -7.06 -0.83
CA ALA A 22 -1.73 -6.86 0.22
C ALA A 22 -2.40 -6.66 1.58
N CYS A 23 -3.48 -5.88 1.62
CA CYS A 23 -4.20 -5.65 2.87
C CYS A 23 -4.84 -6.93 3.39
N LYS A 24 -5.37 -7.75 2.49
CA LYS A 24 -5.96 -9.03 2.90
C LYS A 24 -4.90 -9.96 3.47
N LYS A 25 -3.72 -9.97 2.88
CA LYS A 25 -2.63 -10.78 3.41
C LYS A 25 -2.20 -10.31 4.79
N ALA A 26 -2.35 -9.03 5.06
CA ALA A 26 -2.01 -8.47 6.36
C ALA A 26 -3.10 -8.74 7.41
N GLY A 27 -4.23 -9.31 6.99
CA GLY A 27 -5.28 -9.67 7.92
C GLY A 27 -6.53 -8.81 7.85
N ALA A 28 -6.60 -7.87 6.92
CA ALA A 28 -7.79 -7.04 6.77
C ALA A 28 -8.90 -7.83 6.06
N SER A 29 -10.14 -7.51 6.40
CA SER A 29 -11.26 -8.12 5.70
C SER A 29 -11.31 -7.60 4.27
N ALA A 30 -12.03 -8.31 3.40
CA ALA A 30 -12.16 -7.88 2.02
C ALA A 30 -12.74 -6.47 1.94
N LYS A 31 -13.73 -6.20 2.78
CA LYS A 31 -14.37 -4.88 2.79
C LYS A 31 -13.38 -3.79 3.18
N SER A 32 -12.63 -4.01 4.26
CA SER A 32 -11.64 -3.04 4.71
C SER A 32 -10.56 -2.85 3.67
N ALA A 33 -10.11 -3.94 3.05
CA ALA A 33 -9.06 -3.87 2.03
C ALA A 33 -9.50 -3.00 0.86
N VAL A 34 -10.74 -3.19 0.41
CA VAL A 34 -11.27 -2.40 -0.70
C VAL A 34 -11.37 -0.92 -0.31
N MET A 35 -11.84 -0.64 0.90
CA MET A 35 -11.95 0.72 1.37
C MET A 35 -10.59 1.41 1.39
N VAL A 36 -9.58 0.71 1.88
CA VAL A 36 -8.23 1.26 1.93
C VAL A 36 -7.72 1.54 0.53
N ALA A 37 -7.92 0.59 -0.38
CA ALA A 37 -7.45 0.74 -1.75
C ALA A 37 -8.09 1.95 -2.43
N GLU A 38 -9.38 2.15 -2.22
CA GLU A 38 -10.08 3.27 -2.81
C GLU A 38 -9.63 4.61 -2.23
N GLU A 39 -9.43 4.63 -0.92
CA GLU A 39 -8.95 5.84 -0.25
C GLU A 39 -7.56 6.21 -0.74
N VAL A 40 -6.67 5.23 -0.83
CA VAL A 40 -5.32 5.45 -1.30
C VAL A 40 -5.33 5.93 -2.74
N ALA A 41 -6.16 5.31 -3.58
CA ALA A 41 -6.25 5.71 -4.98
C ALA A 41 -6.67 7.17 -5.10
N ARG A 42 -7.60 7.59 -4.26
CA ARG A 42 -8.08 8.97 -4.28
C ARG A 42 -6.98 9.93 -3.89
N LYS A 43 -6.20 9.57 -2.88
CA LYS A 43 -5.11 10.43 -2.41
C LYS A 43 -3.96 10.52 -3.40
N VAL A 44 -3.68 9.43 -4.11
CA VAL A 44 -2.63 9.42 -5.12
C VAL A 44 -3.04 10.26 -6.33
N GLY A 45 -4.29 10.22 -6.67
CA GLY A 45 -4.79 10.97 -7.81
C GLY A 45 -4.24 10.43 -9.12
N LYS A 46 -3.87 11.33 -10.01
CA LYS A 46 -3.38 10.95 -11.33
C LYS A 46 -1.86 11.00 -11.45
N GLY A 47 -1.20 11.42 -10.42
CA GLY A 47 0.26 11.61 -10.47
C GLY A 47 1.04 10.35 -10.26
N THR A 48 2.34 10.55 -10.06
CA THR A 48 3.25 9.46 -9.78
C THR A 48 3.60 9.48 -8.30
N ILE A 49 3.64 8.30 -7.69
CA ILE A 49 4.01 8.20 -6.29
C ILE A 49 5.12 7.16 -6.15
N VAL A 50 6.08 7.45 -5.28
CA VAL A 50 7.16 6.50 -5.00
C VAL A 50 6.58 5.32 -4.22
N ALA A 51 7.02 4.11 -4.55
CA ALA A 51 6.49 2.90 -3.94
C ALA A 51 6.57 2.93 -2.42
N GLU A 52 7.67 3.42 -1.89
CA GLU A 52 7.84 3.51 -0.44
C GLU A 52 6.80 4.43 0.19
N ARG A 53 6.55 5.55 -0.46
CA ARG A 53 5.54 6.50 0.00
C ARG A 53 4.14 5.91 -0.09
N LEU A 54 3.89 5.19 -1.16
CA LEU A 54 2.60 4.52 -1.34
C LEU A 54 2.36 3.54 -0.20
N SER A 55 3.38 2.80 0.18
CA SER A 55 3.26 1.83 1.27
C SER A 55 2.93 2.51 2.58
N LYS A 56 3.58 3.64 2.87
CA LYS A 56 3.29 4.39 4.08
C LYS A 56 1.85 4.90 4.07
N LEU A 57 1.38 5.33 2.92
CA LEU A 57 0.02 5.81 2.78
C LEU A 57 -0.98 4.68 3.04
N VAL A 58 -0.67 3.48 2.54
CA VAL A 58 -1.51 2.31 2.76
C VAL A 58 -1.58 1.99 4.26
N VAL A 59 -0.42 1.98 4.92
CA VAL A 59 -0.37 1.70 6.36
C VAL A 59 -1.19 2.72 7.13
N SER A 60 -1.00 3.99 6.81
CA SER A 60 -1.71 5.07 7.50
C SER A 60 -3.22 4.91 7.34
N THR A 61 -3.67 4.63 6.13
CA THR A 61 -5.10 4.47 5.87
C THR A 61 -5.64 3.21 6.52
N LEU A 62 -4.88 2.12 6.43
CA LEU A 62 -5.29 0.84 7.00
C LEU A 62 -5.42 0.93 8.52
N SER A 63 -4.54 1.69 9.17
CA SER A 63 -4.57 1.79 10.62
C SER A 63 -5.84 2.48 11.13
N LYS A 64 -6.52 3.22 10.28
CA LYS A 64 -7.78 3.86 10.66
C LYS A 64 -8.93 2.85 10.75
N VAL A 65 -8.85 1.78 9.98
CA VAL A 65 -9.90 0.77 9.97
C VAL A 65 -9.51 -0.51 10.69
N ASN A 66 -8.22 -0.81 10.76
CA ASN A 66 -7.76 -2.04 11.39
C ASN A 66 -6.29 -1.90 11.79
N LYS A 67 -6.08 -1.53 13.06
CA LYS A 67 -4.71 -1.32 13.55
C LYS A 67 -3.86 -2.58 13.49
N ARG A 68 -4.47 -3.73 13.75
CA ARG A 68 -3.76 -4.98 13.70
C ARG A 68 -3.22 -5.29 12.33
N ALA A 69 -4.07 -5.12 11.32
CA ALA A 69 -3.68 -5.36 9.95
C ALA A 69 -2.60 -4.36 9.53
N ALA A 70 -2.73 -3.12 9.97
CA ALA A 70 -1.73 -2.10 9.65
C ALA A 70 -0.37 -2.47 10.23
N LYS A 71 -0.38 -2.98 11.44
CA LYS A 71 0.85 -3.40 12.10
C LYS A 71 1.51 -4.56 11.36
N SER A 72 0.70 -5.54 10.96
CA SER A 72 1.20 -6.67 10.17
C SER A 72 1.76 -6.22 8.84
N PHE A 73 1.06 -5.30 8.20
CA PHE A 73 1.50 -4.75 6.92
C PHE A 73 2.84 -4.04 7.10
N MET A 74 2.97 -3.27 8.16
CA MET A 74 4.21 -2.55 8.44
C MET A 74 5.38 -3.51 8.64
N THR A 75 5.17 -4.61 9.35
CA THR A 75 6.19 -5.61 9.55
C THR A 75 6.61 -6.22 8.22
N TYR A 76 5.62 -6.55 7.39
CA TYR A 76 5.89 -7.09 6.06
C TYR A 76 6.72 -6.11 5.23
N MET A 77 6.36 -4.83 5.32
CA MET A 77 7.07 -3.78 4.59
C MET A 77 8.51 -3.65 5.04
N LYS A 78 8.73 -3.73 6.34
CA LYS A 78 10.09 -3.65 6.86
C LYS A 78 10.96 -4.75 6.32
N LYS A 79 10.42 -5.96 6.26
CA LYS A 79 11.18 -7.08 5.72
C LYS A 79 11.50 -6.88 4.26
N LYS A 80 10.55 -6.31 3.51
CA LYS A 80 10.73 -6.14 2.08
C LYS A 80 11.70 -5.02 1.76
N TYR A 81 11.63 -3.92 2.48
CA TYR A 81 12.43 -2.74 2.15
C TYR A 81 13.68 -2.53 2.98
N SER A 82 13.84 -3.21 4.08
CA SER A 82 15.06 -3.05 4.85
C SER A 82 16.03 -4.19 4.67
N LYS A 83 15.97 -4.79 3.54
CA LYS A 83 16.97 -5.71 3.23
C LYS A 83 18.29 -5.16 3.19
N LYS A 84 19.07 -5.29 3.57
CA LYS A 84 20.19 -4.58 3.48
C LYS A 84 21.20 -5.16 3.32
N ARG A 85 21.30 -5.18 3.19
CA ARG A 85 22.18 -5.45 3.14
C ARG A 85 22.52 -5.93 3.36
#